data_b215dcc9ca875cde414be7d138287f6a
#
_entry.id   b215dcc9ca875cde414be7d138287f6a
#
_cell.length_a   1.000
_cell.length_b   1.000
_cell.length_c   1.000
_cell.angle_alpha   90.00
_cell.angle_beta   90.00
_cell.angle_gamma   90.00
#
_symmetry.space_group_name_H-M   'P 1'
#
loop_
_entity.id
_entity.type
_entity.pdbx_description
1 polymer ?
#
loop_
_entity_poly.entity_id
_entity_poly.type
_entity_poly.pdbx_seq_one_letter_code
_entity_poly.pdbx_strand_id
1 'polypeptide(L)'
;MRTPNSPTIAVVLKAAALALLVFRAAVACAETPAPDSVRIAGGHAIEWERPKLFDVDASGKKTTALRVPAALRRALADASSVAFPSDHLKRIDGTDYLLVVVNRSSNSRPTGYCGAGEEGTLYVLELRGARAVPRFSLPVQSCLDSVSLETDGGAQSPYRAITWRDAPAGIDVRWEYLAHGGATHRFYRFANGTFAEAEVPR
;
A
#
# COMPACT_ATOMS: atom_id res chain seq x y z
N MET A 1 -11.57 5.81 85.63
CA MET A 1 -12.17 5.71 84.28
C MET A 1 -11.13 6.16 83.28
N ARG A 2 -10.59 5.25 82.47
CA ARG A 2 -9.53 5.52 81.46
C ARG A 2 -10.15 5.39 80.08
N THR A 3 -10.02 6.41 79.30
CA THR A 3 -10.36 6.40 77.86
C THR A 3 -9.21 5.85 77.03
N PRO A 4 -9.40 4.97 76.09
CA PRO A 4 -8.33 4.54 75.21
C PRO A 4 -8.24 5.45 73.95
N ASN A 5 -7.04 5.96 73.75
CA ASN A 5 -6.64 6.62 72.50
C ASN A 5 -6.48 5.56 71.38
N SER A 6 -7.14 5.76 70.29
CA SER A 6 -6.83 5.07 69.03
C SER A 6 -6.13 6.01 68.06
N PRO A 7 -4.91 5.69 67.65
CA PRO A 7 -4.31 6.32 66.49
C PRO A 7 -4.10 5.30 65.36
N THR A 8 -5.01 5.14 64.46
CA THR A 8 -4.77 4.29 63.27
C THR A 8 -5.65 4.65 62.06
N ILE A 9 -5.60 5.90 61.61
CA ILE A 9 -6.27 6.26 60.30
C ILE A 9 -5.36 7.09 59.38
N ALA A 10 -4.08 7.32 59.70
CA ALA A 10 -3.26 8.22 58.89
C ALA A 10 -2.25 7.54 57.92
N VAL A 11 -2.27 6.23 57.79
CA VAL A 11 -1.22 5.52 56.99
C VAL A 11 -1.77 4.93 55.65
N VAL A 12 -3.10 4.85 55.48
CA VAL A 12 -3.66 4.16 54.30
C VAL A 12 -3.82 5.08 53.08
N LEU A 13 -3.69 6.39 53.21
CA LEU A 13 -3.93 7.36 52.13
C LEU A 13 -2.68 7.73 51.26
N LYS A 14 -1.50 7.20 51.57
CA LYS A 14 -0.27 7.51 50.80
C LYS A 14 0.14 6.45 49.79
N ALA A 15 -0.49 5.28 49.77
CA ALA A 15 -0.14 4.20 48.82
C ALA A 15 -0.96 4.20 47.53
N ALA A 16 -2.06 4.97 47.44
CA ALA A 16 -2.92 5.00 46.26
C ALA A 16 -2.51 6.02 45.16
N ALA A 17 -1.56 6.91 45.44
CA ALA A 17 -1.17 7.98 44.52
C ALA A 17 0.02 7.62 43.61
N LEU A 18 0.67 6.47 43.78
CA LEU A 18 1.86 6.11 43.01
C LEU A 18 1.59 5.07 41.89
N ALA A 19 0.37 4.56 41.77
CA ALA A 19 0.01 3.56 40.76
C ALA A 19 -0.61 4.15 39.48
N LEU A 20 -0.74 5.47 39.36
CA LEU A 20 -1.46 6.15 38.26
C LEU A 20 -0.53 6.82 37.24
N LEU A 21 0.79 6.57 37.28
CA LEU A 21 1.75 7.30 36.42
C LEU A 21 2.56 6.43 35.46
N VAL A 22 2.19 5.19 35.19
CA VAL A 22 2.91 4.32 34.24
C VAL A 22 1.99 3.74 33.17
N PHE A 23 0.84 4.34 32.88
CA PHE A 23 0.17 4.11 31.61
C PHE A 23 0.66 5.15 30.58
N ARG A 24 1.95 5.13 30.28
CA ARG A 24 2.40 5.69 29.01
C ARG A 24 1.86 4.77 27.95
N ALA A 25 0.82 5.27 27.26
CA ALA A 25 0.36 4.70 26.03
C ALA A 25 1.59 4.47 25.14
N ALA A 26 1.93 3.21 24.88
CA ALA A 26 2.67 2.85 23.70
C ALA A 26 1.81 3.34 22.55
N VAL A 27 2.11 4.51 22.00
CA VAL A 27 1.64 4.93 20.70
C VAL A 27 2.31 3.92 19.78
N ALA A 28 1.61 2.81 19.50
CA ALA A 28 1.95 1.96 18.39
C ALA A 28 1.97 2.92 17.20
N CYS A 29 3.13 3.12 16.59
CA CYS A 29 3.23 3.76 15.29
C CYS A 29 2.40 2.89 14.35
N ALA A 30 1.12 3.22 14.21
CA ALA A 30 0.26 2.56 13.26
C ALA A 30 0.82 2.90 11.89
N GLU A 31 1.27 1.88 11.18
CA GLU A 31 1.65 2.00 9.77
C GLU A 31 0.50 2.69 9.02
N THR A 32 0.81 3.74 8.26
CA THR A 32 -0.19 4.36 7.38
C THR A 32 -0.42 3.40 6.22
N PRO A 33 -1.57 2.72 6.15
CA PRO A 33 -1.82 1.74 5.10
C PRO A 33 -1.80 2.40 3.72
N ALA A 34 -1.59 1.59 2.68
CA ALA A 34 -1.88 2.03 1.32
C ALA A 34 -3.37 2.35 1.20
N PRO A 35 -3.76 3.29 0.31
CA PRO A 35 -5.16 3.54 0.06
C PRO A 35 -5.91 2.27 -0.36
N ASP A 36 -7.10 2.06 0.21
CA ASP A 36 -8.00 0.95 -0.16
C ASP A 36 -8.75 1.22 -1.45
N SER A 37 -8.74 2.48 -1.91
CA SER A 37 -9.45 2.93 -3.10
C SER A 37 -8.74 4.08 -3.79
N VAL A 38 -9.03 4.26 -5.08
CA VAL A 38 -8.50 5.36 -5.88
C VAL A 38 -9.64 6.23 -6.36
N ARG A 39 -9.62 7.50 -5.98
CA ARG A 39 -10.62 8.48 -6.36
C ARG A 39 -10.60 8.75 -7.86
N ILE A 40 -11.78 8.78 -8.47
CA ILE A 40 -12.01 9.16 -9.87
C ILE A 40 -13.02 10.29 -9.97
N ALA A 41 -13.24 10.80 -11.17
CA ALA A 41 -14.18 11.90 -11.38
C ALA A 41 -15.61 11.55 -10.96
N GLY A 42 -16.39 12.57 -10.57
CA GLY A 42 -17.80 12.41 -10.19
C GLY A 42 -18.05 11.84 -8.81
N GLY A 43 -17.04 11.83 -7.94
CA GLY A 43 -17.16 11.29 -6.58
C GLY A 43 -17.10 9.76 -6.51
N HIS A 44 -16.74 9.10 -7.61
CA HIS A 44 -16.54 7.66 -7.67
C HIS A 44 -15.13 7.27 -7.22
N ALA A 45 -14.92 5.97 -6.97
CA ALA A 45 -13.62 5.38 -6.67
C ALA A 45 -13.44 4.03 -7.38
N ILE A 46 -12.19 3.63 -7.58
CA ILE A 46 -11.84 2.28 -7.97
C ILE A 46 -11.44 1.51 -6.70
N GLU A 47 -12.10 0.37 -6.49
CA GLU A 47 -11.81 -0.55 -5.39
C GLU A 47 -11.53 -1.96 -5.91
N TRP A 48 -10.76 -2.73 -5.13
CA TRP A 48 -10.58 -4.14 -5.40
C TRP A 48 -11.42 -4.98 -4.44
N GLU A 49 -12.19 -5.87 -5.01
CA GLU A 49 -12.82 -6.98 -4.28
C GLU A 49 -12.65 -8.23 -5.13
N ARG A 50 -11.95 -9.20 -4.56
CA ARG A 50 -11.59 -10.43 -5.28
C ARG A 50 -12.78 -11.01 -6.05
N PRO A 51 -12.61 -11.31 -7.32
CA PRO A 51 -11.37 -11.25 -8.12
C PRO A 51 -11.29 -10.02 -9.05
N LYS A 52 -11.94 -8.90 -8.78
CA LYS A 52 -12.15 -7.81 -9.75
C LYS A 52 -11.84 -6.43 -9.16
N LEU A 53 -11.57 -5.49 -10.06
CA LEU A 53 -11.63 -4.06 -9.79
C LEU A 53 -13.05 -3.56 -10.11
N PHE A 54 -13.59 -2.72 -9.25
CA PHE A 54 -14.93 -2.14 -9.39
C PHE A 54 -14.85 -0.61 -9.37
N ASP A 55 -15.67 0.00 -10.19
CA ASP A 55 -16.10 1.38 -10.03
C ASP A 55 -17.19 1.41 -8.95
N VAL A 56 -16.99 2.25 -7.94
CA VAL A 56 -17.85 2.39 -6.77
C VAL A 56 -18.32 3.84 -6.72
N ASP A 57 -19.60 4.08 -6.52
CA ASP A 57 -20.15 5.43 -6.40
C ASP A 57 -19.91 6.04 -5.01
N ALA A 58 -20.26 7.32 -4.85
CA ALA A 58 -20.09 8.05 -3.59
C ALA A 58 -20.84 7.45 -2.38
N SER A 59 -21.79 6.54 -2.62
CA SER A 59 -22.48 5.80 -1.55
C SER A 59 -21.81 4.49 -1.15
N GLY A 60 -20.69 4.14 -1.81
CA GLY A 60 -19.99 2.86 -1.64
C GLY A 60 -20.64 1.70 -2.42
N LYS A 61 -21.58 2.00 -3.32
CA LYS A 61 -22.23 0.97 -4.15
C LYS A 61 -21.39 0.68 -5.39
N LYS A 62 -21.11 -0.60 -5.63
CA LYS A 62 -20.45 -1.05 -6.87
C LYS A 62 -21.37 -0.83 -8.07
N THR A 63 -20.90 -0.01 -9.00
CA THR A 63 -21.63 0.33 -10.21
C THR A 63 -21.22 -0.55 -11.40
N THR A 64 -19.91 -0.73 -11.58
CA THR A 64 -19.38 -1.45 -12.74
C THR A 64 -18.09 -2.20 -12.40
N ALA A 65 -18.00 -3.48 -12.81
CA ALA A 65 -16.75 -4.21 -12.80
C ALA A 65 -15.88 -3.79 -14.00
N LEU A 66 -14.63 -3.42 -13.77
CA LEU A 66 -13.70 -3.07 -14.83
C LEU A 66 -13.33 -4.31 -15.66
N ARG A 67 -13.39 -4.17 -16.97
CA ARG A 67 -12.95 -5.20 -17.91
C ARG A 67 -11.44 -5.10 -18.10
N VAL A 68 -10.72 -6.15 -17.71
CA VAL A 68 -9.27 -6.27 -17.82
C VAL A 68 -8.89 -7.43 -18.74
N PRO A 69 -7.70 -7.43 -19.37
CA PRO A 69 -7.20 -8.56 -20.16
C PRO A 69 -7.08 -9.84 -19.33
N ALA A 70 -7.08 -11.00 -20.00
CA ALA A 70 -7.09 -12.31 -19.35
C ALA A 70 -5.91 -12.54 -18.37
N ALA A 71 -4.71 -12.04 -18.70
CA ALA A 71 -3.54 -12.16 -17.83
C ALA A 71 -3.73 -11.42 -16.50
N LEU A 72 -4.15 -10.13 -16.55
CA LEU A 72 -4.41 -9.35 -15.34
C LEU A 72 -5.61 -9.89 -14.56
N ARG A 73 -6.64 -10.39 -15.25
CA ARG A 73 -7.79 -11.02 -14.59
C ARG A 73 -7.37 -12.25 -13.77
N ARG A 74 -6.45 -13.08 -14.28
CA ARG A 74 -5.89 -14.21 -13.52
C ARG A 74 -5.07 -13.71 -12.34
N ALA A 75 -4.19 -12.72 -12.55
CA ALA A 75 -3.41 -12.15 -11.46
C ALA A 75 -4.29 -11.62 -10.32
N LEU A 76 -5.37 -10.89 -10.63
CA LEU A 76 -6.34 -10.39 -9.64
C LEU A 76 -7.13 -11.52 -8.94
N ALA A 77 -7.40 -12.63 -9.63
CA ALA A 77 -8.08 -13.78 -9.05
C ALA A 77 -7.17 -14.54 -8.05
N ASP A 78 -5.88 -14.64 -8.37
CA ASP A 78 -4.88 -15.34 -7.57
C ASP A 78 -4.24 -14.42 -6.50
N ALA A 79 -4.62 -13.14 -6.47
CA ALA A 79 -4.04 -12.16 -5.55
C ALA A 79 -4.30 -12.51 -4.09
N SER A 80 -3.28 -12.43 -3.24
CA SER A 80 -3.40 -12.41 -1.77
C SER A 80 -3.93 -11.06 -1.30
N SER A 81 -3.39 -9.98 -1.91
CA SER A 81 -3.79 -8.59 -1.67
C SER A 81 -3.61 -7.73 -2.92
N VAL A 82 -4.27 -6.58 -2.95
CA VAL A 82 -4.05 -5.53 -3.94
C VAL A 82 -3.85 -4.21 -3.21
N ALA A 83 -2.86 -3.45 -3.61
CA ALA A 83 -2.59 -2.14 -3.07
C ALA A 83 -2.63 -1.08 -4.17
N PHE A 84 -3.03 0.14 -3.79
CA PHE A 84 -2.98 1.30 -4.64
C PHE A 84 -1.87 2.25 -4.13
N PRO A 85 -0.76 2.42 -4.85
CA PRO A 85 0.31 3.34 -4.46
C PRO A 85 -0.14 4.79 -4.35
N SER A 86 -1.19 5.17 -5.07
CA SER A 86 -1.76 6.52 -5.08
C SER A 86 -3.27 6.45 -4.84
N ASP A 87 -3.81 7.43 -4.13
CA ASP A 87 -5.26 7.58 -3.87
C ASP A 87 -6.01 8.33 -5.01
N HIS A 88 -5.31 8.67 -6.09
CA HIS A 88 -5.86 9.39 -7.23
C HIS A 88 -5.27 8.90 -8.56
N LEU A 89 -6.00 9.13 -9.64
CA LEU A 89 -5.55 8.88 -11.00
C LEU A 89 -4.51 9.93 -11.44
N LYS A 90 -3.61 9.51 -12.31
CA LYS A 90 -2.74 10.41 -13.05
C LYS A 90 -3.29 10.66 -14.44
N ARG A 91 -3.55 11.92 -14.78
CA ARG A 91 -3.93 12.30 -16.13
C ARG A 91 -2.69 12.69 -16.94
N ILE A 92 -2.47 11.97 -18.06
CA ILE A 92 -1.37 12.22 -18.99
C ILE A 92 -1.98 12.26 -20.39
N ASP A 93 -1.74 13.36 -21.13
CA ASP A 93 -2.26 13.57 -22.49
C ASP A 93 -3.77 13.29 -22.62
N GLY A 94 -4.55 13.74 -21.62
CA GLY A 94 -6.00 13.58 -21.60
C GLY A 94 -6.50 12.19 -21.21
N THR A 95 -5.61 11.25 -20.94
CA THR A 95 -5.91 9.86 -20.56
C THR A 95 -5.63 9.63 -19.09
N ASP A 96 -6.51 8.92 -18.40
CA ASP A 96 -6.39 8.61 -16.98
C ASP A 96 -5.66 7.26 -16.75
N TYR A 97 -4.68 7.26 -15.84
CA TYR A 97 -3.87 6.11 -15.48
C TYR A 97 -3.98 5.80 -13.99
N LEU A 98 -4.03 4.52 -13.66
CA LEU A 98 -4.15 3.96 -12.32
C LEU A 98 -2.91 3.12 -11.98
N LEU A 99 -2.30 3.32 -10.79
CA LEU A 99 -1.30 2.42 -10.24
C LEU A 99 -1.97 1.33 -9.40
N VAL A 100 -1.63 0.08 -9.68
CA VAL A 100 -2.11 -1.09 -8.92
C VAL A 100 -0.95 -2.04 -8.68
N VAL A 101 -0.69 -2.41 -7.43
CA VAL A 101 0.20 -3.52 -7.10
C VAL A 101 -0.65 -4.74 -6.77
N VAL A 102 -0.41 -5.81 -7.49
CA VAL A 102 -1.07 -7.10 -7.27
C VAL A 102 -0.07 -8.03 -6.60
N ASN A 103 -0.37 -8.43 -5.38
CA ASN A 103 0.46 -9.33 -4.59
C ASN A 103 -0.08 -10.75 -4.66
N ARG A 104 0.82 -11.73 -4.67
CA ARG A 104 0.54 -13.15 -4.56
C ARG A 104 1.42 -13.75 -3.49
N SER A 105 0.93 -14.74 -2.76
CA SER A 105 1.80 -15.50 -1.84
C SER A 105 2.99 -16.10 -2.61
N SER A 106 4.19 -15.94 -2.06
CA SER A 106 5.41 -16.54 -2.61
C SER A 106 5.40 -18.07 -2.52
N ASN A 107 4.71 -18.61 -1.53
CA ASN A 107 4.63 -20.05 -1.29
C ASN A 107 3.22 -20.45 -0.80
N SER A 108 2.75 -21.60 -1.23
CA SER A 108 1.51 -22.21 -0.72
C SER A 108 1.66 -22.84 0.67
N ARG A 109 2.89 -22.98 1.17
CA ARG A 109 3.20 -23.57 2.49
C ARG A 109 3.64 -22.49 3.47
N PRO A 110 2.82 -22.13 4.47
CA PRO A 110 3.11 -21.03 5.39
C PRO A 110 4.40 -21.21 6.21
N THR A 111 4.83 -22.44 6.44
CA THR A 111 6.02 -22.78 7.26
C THR A 111 7.32 -22.91 6.43
N GLY A 112 7.25 -22.79 5.12
CA GLY A 112 8.41 -22.87 4.23
C GLY A 112 9.18 -21.55 4.12
N TYR A 113 10.33 -21.60 3.45
CA TYR A 113 11.03 -20.36 3.02
C TYR A 113 10.06 -19.47 2.24
N CYS A 114 10.02 -18.18 2.57
CA CYS A 114 9.02 -17.25 2.06
C CYS A 114 7.55 -17.69 2.29
N GLY A 115 7.25 -18.45 3.34
CA GLY A 115 5.88 -18.93 3.60
C GLY A 115 4.88 -17.81 3.83
N ALA A 116 5.30 -16.71 4.48
CA ALA A 116 4.51 -15.49 4.67
C ALA A 116 4.89 -14.37 3.70
N GLY A 117 5.77 -14.66 2.72
CA GLY A 117 6.24 -13.68 1.74
C GLY A 117 5.24 -13.45 0.61
N GLU A 118 5.43 -12.35 -0.08
CA GLU A 118 4.61 -11.95 -1.24
C GLU A 118 5.48 -11.64 -2.45
N GLU A 119 4.89 -11.87 -3.63
CA GLU A 119 5.41 -11.50 -4.95
C GLU A 119 4.53 -10.39 -5.52
N GLY A 120 5.02 -9.15 -5.46
CA GLY A 120 4.29 -7.96 -5.87
C GLY A 120 4.63 -7.53 -7.28
N THR A 121 3.62 -7.34 -8.11
CA THR A 121 3.76 -6.77 -9.47
C THR A 121 2.97 -5.47 -9.56
N LEU A 122 3.66 -4.36 -9.87
CA LEU A 122 3.05 -3.10 -10.26
C LEU A 122 2.47 -3.23 -11.67
N TYR A 123 1.25 -2.77 -11.83
CA TYR A 123 0.61 -2.50 -13.13
C TYR A 123 0.26 -1.02 -13.23
N VAL A 124 0.51 -0.44 -14.40
CA VAL A 124 -0.05 0.87 -14.77
C VAL A 124 -1.17 0.63 -15.75
N LEU A 125 -2.37 0.94 -15.32
CA LEU A 125 -3.59 0.68 -16.10
C LEU A 125 -4.10 1.98 -16.70
N GLU A 126 -4.25 2.01 -18.02
CA GLU A 126 -5.00 3.03 -18.72
C GLU A 126 -6.50 2.75 -18.57
N LEU A 127 -7.26 3.77 -18.15
CA LEU A 127 -8.71 3.69 -18.01
C LEU A 127 -9.41 4.23 -19.26
N ARG A 128 -10.28 3.41 -19.85
CA ARG A 128 -11.14 3.76 -20.99
C ARG A 128 -12.57 3.35 -20.69
N GLY A 129 -13.33 4.24 -20.04
CA GLY A 129 -14.65 3.90 -19.52
C GLY A 129 -14.55 2.68 -18.58
N ALA A 130 -15.35 1.66 -18.80
CA ALA A 130 -15.33 0.43 -18.00
C ALA A 130 -14.19 -0.55 -18.36
N ARG A 131 -13.16 -0.13 -19.09
CA ARG A 131 -12.00 -0.95 -19.45
C ARG A 131 -10.76 -0.43 -18.75
N ALA A 132 -9.93 -1.35 -18.24
CA ALA A 132 -8.59 -1.04 -17.71
C ALA A 132 -7.55 -1.87 -18.49
N VAL A 133 -6.64 -1.18 -19.18
CA VAL A 133 -5.66 -1.78 -20.09
C VAL A 133 -4.26 -1.58 -19.52
N PRO A 134 -3.50 -2.64 -19.19
CA PRO A 134 -2.10 -2.52 -18.76
C PRO A 134 -1.26 -1.87 -19.86
N ARG A 135 -0.54 -0.81 -19.51
CA ARG A 135 0.44 -0.11 -20.36
C ARG A 135 1.87 -0.35 -19.90
N PHE A 136 2.00 -0.83 -18.67
CA PHE A 136 3.29 -1.17 -18.07
C PHE A 136 3.08 -2.19 -16.96
N SER A 137 4.07 -3.05 -16.73
CA SER A 137 4.14 -3.91 -15.55
C SER A 137 5.59 -4.10 -15.11
N LEU A 138 5.79 -4.18 -13.80
CA LEU A 138 7.11 -4.28 -13.17
C LEU A 138 7.01 -5.11 -11.89
N PRO A 139 7.80 -6.18 -11.71
CA PRO A 139 7.99 -6.78 -10.38
C PRO A 139 8.60 -5.77 -9.43
N VAL A 140 7.95 -5.51 -8.29
CA VAL A 140 8.39 -4.47 -7.35
C VAL A 140 8.74 -5.02 -5.98
N GLN A 141 8.25 -6.21 -5.66
CA GLN A 141 8.51 -6.91 -4.40
C GLN A 141 8.56 -8.41 -4.66
N SER A 142 9.55 -9.09 -4.06
CA SER A 142 9.69 -10.54 -4.14
C SER A 142 10.45 -11.08 -2.94
N CYS A 143 9.81 -11.95 -2.17
CA CYS A 143 10.52 -12.69 -1.15
C CYS A 143 11.48 -13.72 -1.78
N LEU A 144 11.09 -14.35 -2.87
CA LEU A 144 11.89 -15.40 -3.53
C LEU A 144 13.15 -14.83 -4.16
N ASP A 145 13.06 -13.64 -4.77
CA ASP A 145 14.18 -12.96 -5.44
C ASP A 145 14.85 -11.91 -4.55
N SER A 146 14.43 -11.82 -3.28
CA SER A 146 14.94 -10.81 -2.33
C SER A 146 14.90 -9.39 -2.92
N VAL A 147 13.71 -8.94 -3.26
CA VAL A 147 13.41 -7.58 -3.72
C VAL A 147 12.45 -6.93 -2.74
N SER A 148 12.80 -5.76 -2.20
CA SER A 148 11.94 -5.00 -1.29
C SER A 148 11.88 -3.53 -1.67
N LEU A 149 10.68 -2.97 -1.63
CA LEU A 149 10.46 -1.54 -1.77
C LEU A 149 11.05 -0.79 -0.57
N GLU A 150 11.45 0.47 -0.79
CA GLU A 150 11.90 1.36 0.27
C GLU A 150 10.81 1.55 1.31
N THR A 151 11.19 1.50 2.58
CA THR A 151 10.32 1.80 3.72
C THR A 151 10.95 2.89 4.58
N ASP A 152 10.15 3.57 5.37
CA ASP A 152 10.60 4.56 6.36
C ASP A 152 10.71 3.95 7.78
N GLY A 153 11.20 2.73 7.85
CA GLY A 153 11.29 1.98 9.12
C GLY A 153 9.95 1.36 9.54
N GLY A 154 9.03 1.16 8.60
CA GLY A 154 7.73 0.53 8.82
C GLY A 154 6.64 1.48 9.32
N ALA A 155 6.86 2.80 9.31
CA ALA A 155 5.84 3.79 9.68
C ALA A 155 4.82 4.03 8.56
N GLN A 156 5.15 3.70 7.32
CA GLN A 156 4.27 3.88 6.16
C GLN A 156 4.26 2.61 5.29
N SER A 157 3.18 2.49 4.51
CA SER A 157 3.08 1.42 3.52
C SER A 157 4.26 1.45 2.54
N PRO A 158 4.91 0.31 2.24
CA PRO A 158 6.02 0.23 1.28
C PRO A 158 5.61 0.69 -0.12
N TYR A 159 4.33 0.65 -0.47
CA TYR A 159 3.85 1.09 -1.78
C TYR A 159 3.96 2.60 -2.00
N ARG A 160 4.22 3.40 -0.95
CA ARG A 160 4.58 4.83 -1.08
C ARG A 160 5.92 5.07 -1.75
N ALA A 161 6.76 4.05 -1.87
CA ALA A 161 7.97 4.08 -2.68
C ALA A 161 7.69 4.14 -4.19
N ILE A 162 6.42 3.96 -4.60
CA ILE A 162 5.96 4.04 -5.98
C ILE A 162 5.14 5.33 -6.13
N THR A 163 5.65 6.31 -6.85
CA THR A 163 5.02 7.62 -6.95
C THR A 163 4.88 8.11 -8.39
N TRP A 164 3.82 8.89 -8.65
CA TRP A 164 3.70 9.63 -9.89
C TRP A 164 4.67 10.81 -9.93
N ARG A 165 5.27 11.05 -11.09
CA ARG A 165 6.02 12.28 -11.41
C ARG A 165 5.26 13.09 -12.45
N ASP A 166 5.27 14.43 -12.29
CA ASP A 166 4.58 15.34 -13.19
C ASP A 166 5.43 15.74 -14.39
N ALA A 167 6.69 16.10 -14.14
CA ALA A 167 7.59 16.64 -15.16
C ALA A 167 9.00 16.06 -15.02
N PRO A 168 9.50 15.30 -15.99
CA PRO A 168 8.73 14.68 -17.06
C PRO A 168 7.71 13.65 -16.52
N ALA A 169 6.58 13.49 -17.21
CA ALA A 169 5.54 12.57 -16.76
C ALA A 169 6.06 11.13 -16.69
N GLY A 170 5.76 10.45 -15.58
CA GLY A 170 6.25 9.09 -15.36
C GLY A 170 6.02 8.57 -13.96
N ILE A 171 6.78 7.54 -13.60
CA ILE A 171 6.69 6.84 -12.33
C ILE A 171 8.09 6.72 -11.74
N ASP A 172 8.26 7.14 -10.49
CA ASP A 172 9.43 6.83 -9.68
C ASP A 172 9.16 5.58 -8.87
N VAL A 173 10.13 4.68 -8.83
CA VAL A 173 10.09 3.49 -7.95
C VAL A 173 11.40 3.44 -7.18
N ARG A 174 11.29 3.30 -5.85
CA ARG A 174 12.44 3.19 -4.95
C ARG A 174 12.42 1.84 -4.24
N TRP A 175 13.58 1.19 -4.22
CA TRP A 175 13.81 -0.06 -3.52
C TRP A 175 14.79 0.15 -2.38
N GLU A 176 14.58 -0.54 -1.29
CA GLU A 176 15.55 -0.67 -0.21
C GLU A 176 16.60 -1.71 -0.58
N TYR A 177 16.15 -2.81 -1.21
CA TYR A 177 17.02 -3.92 -1.57
C TYR A 177 16.66 -4.56 -2.92
N LEU A 178 17.71 -4.86 -3.70
CA LEU A 178 17.66 -5.58 -4.96
C LEU A 178 18.77 -6.64 -4.97
N ALA A 179 18.44 -7.94 -4.85
CA ALA A 179 19.40 -9.03 -4.75
C ALA A 179 20.40 -9.11 -5.93
N HIS A 180 19.95 -8.73 -7.11
CA HIS A 180 20.78 -8.74 -8.31
C HIS A 180 21.55 -7.44 -8.54
N GLY A 181 21.53 -6.52 -7.56
CA GLY A 181 22.13 -5.20 -7.68
C GLY A 181 21.36 -4.27 -8.62
N GLY A 182 21.98 -3.13 -8.93
CA GLY A 182 21.41 -2.09 -9.79
C GLY A 182 21.00 -0.85 -9.01
N ALA A 183 20.47 0.15 -9.72
CA ALA A 183 20.00 1.37 -9.11
C ALA A 183 18.74 1.10 -8.29
N THR A 184 18.77 1.51 -7.02
CA THR A 184 17.64 1.38 -6.10
C THR A 184 16.57 2.45 -6.29
N HIS A 185 16.85 3.48 -7.07
CA HIS A 185 15.86 4.45 -7.55
C HIS A 185 15.85 4.42 -9.07
N ARG A 186 14.69 4.11 -9.66
CA ARG A 186 14.47 4.12 -11.11
C ARG A 186 13.29 4.99 -11.48
N PHE A 187 13.42 5.63 -12.63
CA PHE A 187 12.36 6.43 -13.22
C PHE A 187 11.89 5.78 -14.52
N TYR A 188 10.58 5.63 -14.65
CA TYR A 188 9.93 5.12 -15.86
C TYR A 188 9.16 6.24 -16.52
N ARG A 189 9.76 6.81 -17.58
CA ARG A 189 9.19 7.94 -18.32
C ARG A 189 8.03 7.47 -19.19
N PHE A 190 6.96 8.25 -19.18
CA PHE A 190 5.87 8.09 -20.14
C PHE A 190 6.29 8.62 -21.51
N ALA A 191 6.15 7.80 -22.54
CA ALA A 191 6.36 8.19 -23.94
C ALA A 191 5.57 7.25 -24.86
N ASN A 192 4.95 7.80 -25.91
CA ASN A 192 4.23 7.01 -26.91
C ASN A 192 3.18 6.04 -26.35
N GLY A 193 2.48 6.43 -25.28
CA GLY A 193 1.42 5.62 -24.67
C GLY A 193 1.89 4.45 -23.80
N THR A 194 3.19 4.41 -23.46
CA THR A 194 3.78 3.40 -22.58
C THR A 194 4.80 4.02 -21.62
N PHE A 195 5.35 3.22 -20.70
CA PHE A 195 6.38 3.64 -19.74
C PHE A 195 7.66 2.86 -20.03
N ALA A 196 8.79 3.53 -20.05
CA ALA A 196 10.10 2.93 -20.26
C ALA A 196 11.11 3.52 -19.27
N GLU A 197 12.07 2.68 -18.83
CA GLU A 197 13.14 3.13 -17.94
C GLU A 197 13.93 4.26 -18.61
N ALA A 198 14.22 5.30 -17.84
CA ALA A 198 14.96 6.49 -18.27
C ALA A 198 15.85 6.96 -17.12
N GLU A 199 16.77 7.88 -17.43
CA GLU A 199 17.56 8.53 -16.39
C GLU A 199 16.64 9.24 -15.38
N VAL A 200 17.00 9.12 -14.09
CA VAL A 200 16.27 9.82 -13.02
C VAL A 200 16.49 11.32 -13.20
N PRO A 201 15.44 12.11 -13.45
CA PRO A 201 15.57 13.55 -13.60
C PRO A 201 16.08 14.19 -12.31
N ARG A 202 17.02 15.11 -12.45
CA ARG A 202 17.58 15.92 -11.35
C ARG A 202 16.61 16.93 -10.81
#